data_c487bbdfa6382c34292075a025732973
#
_entry.id   c487bbdfa6382c34292075a025732973
#
_cell.length_a   1.000
_cell.length_b   1.000
_cell.length_c   1.000
_cell.angle_alpha   90.00
_cell.angle_beta   90.00
_cell.angle_gamma   90.00
#
_symmetry.space_group_name_H-M   'P 1'
#
loop_
_entity.id
_entity.type
_entity.pdbx_description
1 polymer ?
#
loop_
_entity_poly.entity_id
_entity_poly.type
_entity_poly.pdbx_seq_one_letter_code
_entity_poly.pdbx_strand_id
1 'polypeptide(L)'
;MKSKILAIGEIIWDIFPEKCVIGGAPLNFAAHSSLCGAESSLLSAIGNDSLGDDALKALRDFGVSTKYVKKATQPTGQCIVTLDENAVPSYNVLRGVAYDNIVVTDADIKEINEEKYDALYFGTLIQRETISRKAVRDVVNNCSFKEIICDVNLRPNCYDKVSVEFCLKTATILKVSIEEEPILRSFGGYSPIDNSIEDIARALCKSYNNLKIVIITLGKDGSYAYDARDDKEYTQCSIGDTVVSTVGAGDSFAAAWLTCFLEGQPIEACMKKAAEISGFVVAHTEAVPKY
;
A
#
# COMPACT_ATOMS: atom_id res chain seq x y z
N MET A 1 0.23 -19.35 -14.39
CA MET A 1 -0.46 -18.09 -14.82
C MET A 1 0.11 -17.00 -13.96
N LYS A 2 0.24 -15.77 -14.49
CA LYS A 2 0.65 -14.62 -13.67
C LYS A 2 -0.43 -14.33 -12.63
N SER A 3 -0.03 -13.92 -11.42
CA SER A 3 -0.97 -13.45 -10.41
C SER A 3 -1.61 -12.14 -10.85
N LYS A 4 -2.90 -11.95 -10.55
CA LYS A 4 -3.63 -10.72 -10.84
C LYS A 4 -3.86 -9.93 -9.54
N ILE A 5 -3.43 -8.68 -9.49
CA ILE A 5 -3.50 -7.84 -8.31
C ILE A 5 -4.25 -6.55 -8.63
N LEU A 6 -5.25 -6.23 -7.80
CA LEU A 6 -5.95 -4.94 -7.83
C LEU A 6 -5.46 -4.10 -6.65
N ALA A 7 -4.90 -2.93 -6.93
CA ALA A 7 -4.68 -1.91 -5.91
C ALA A 7 -5.81 -0.88 -5.96
N ILE A 8 -6.28 -0.40 -4.82
CA ILE A 8 -7.23 0.71 -4.72
C ILE A 8 -6.65 1.82 -3.86
N GLY A 9 -6.60 3.02 -4.39
CA GLY A 9 -6.14 4.16 -3.61
C GLY A 9 -5.68 5.36 -4.42
N GLU A 10 -4.82 6.15 -3.79
CA GLU A 10 -4.41 7.46 -4.24
C GLU A 10 -3.37 7.43 -5.37
N ILE A 11 -3.50 8.40 -6.26
CA ILE A 11 -2.48 8.90 -7.18
C ILE A 11 -2.14 10.30 -6.72
N ILE A 12 -0.88 10.53 -6.35
CA ILE A 12 -0.41 11.80 -5.78
C ILE A 12 0.83 12.27 -6.53
N TRP A 13 0.91 13.57 -6.80
CA TRP A 13 2.12 14.22 -7.22
C TRP A 13 2.75 14.96 -6.05
N ASP A 14 3.96 14.58 -5.67
CA ASP A 14 4.77 15.32 -4.70
C ASP A 14 5.37 16.54 -5.40
N ILE A 15 4.90 17.72 -5.00
CA ILE A 15 5.29 19.01 -5.57
C ILE A 15 6.38 19.62 -4.70
N PHE A 16 7.60 19.52 -5.17
CA PHE A 16 8.77 20.20 -4.61
C PHE A 16 8.97 21.56 -5.29
N PRO A 17 9.76 22.49 -4.72
CA PRO A 17 10.03 23.78 -5.35
C PRO A 17 10.58 23.70 -6.78
N GLU A 18 11.38 22.66 -7.09
CA GLU A 18 12.10 22.54 -8.36
C GLU A 18 11.68 21.31 -9.20
N LYS A 19 10.87 20.41 -8.65
CA LYS A 19 10.47 19.17 -9.35
C LYS A 19 9.11 18.69 -8.91
N CYS A 20 8.50 17.91 -9.76
CA CYS A 20 7.26 17.21 -9.50
C CYS A 20 7.50 15.70 -9.68
N VAL A 21 7.13 14.90 -8.69
CA VAL A 21 7.38 13.44 -8.68
C VAL A 21 6.07 12.72 -8.44
N ILE A 22 5.76 11.75 -9.30
CA ILE A 22 4.58 10.91 -9.14
C ILE A 22 4.80 9.91 -8.00
N GLY A 23 3.75 9.68 -7.21
CA GLY A 23 3.73 8.75 -6.10
C GLY A 23 2.30 8.41 -5.68
N GLY A 24 2.19 8.01 -4.42
CA GLY A 24 0.99 7.40 -3.83
C GLY A 24 1.24 5.92 -3.58
N ALA A 25 1.04 5.48 -2.33
CA ALA A 25 1.39 4.12 -1.95
C ALA A 25 0.71 3.05 -2.83
N PRO A 26 -0.59 3.14 -3.19
CA PRO A 26 -1.21 2.18 -4.07
C PRO A 26 -0.69 2.22 -5.51
N LEU A 27 -0.29 3.40 -6.01
CA LEU A 27 0.36 3.53 -7.32
C LEU A 27 1.73 2.86 -7.30
N ASN A 28 2.57 3.18 -6.32
CA ASN A 28 3.90 2.59 -6.17
C ASN A 28 3.81 1.07 -6.03
N PHE A 29 2.90 0.59 -5.17
CA PHE A 29 2.63 -0.83 -5.00
C PHE A 29 2.22 -1.51 -6.32
N ALA A 30 1.29 -0.91 -7.08
CA ALA A 30 0.83 -1.47 -8.34
C ALA A 30 1.96 -1.53 -9.38
N ALA A 31 2.79 -0.48 -9.45
CA ALA A 31 3.95 -0.41 -10.34
C ALA A 31 4.98 -1.50 -9.99
N HIS A 32 5.35 -1.62 -8.71
CA HIS A 32 6.29 -2.65 -8.26
C HIS A 32 5.73 -4.07 -8.44
N SER A 33 4.42 -4.28 -8.23
CA SER A 33 3.77 -5.58 -8.50
C SER A 33 3.90 -5.95 -9.98
N SER A 34 3.68 -5.00 -10.89
CA SER A 34 3.89 -5.20 -12.32
C SER A 34 5.35 -5.52 -12.66
N LEU A 35 6.30 -4.77 -12.12
CA LEU A 35 7.74 -4.99 -12.31
C LEU A 35 8.19 -6.34 -11.72
N CYS A 36 7.56 -6.82 -10.66
CA CYS A 36 7.77 -8.15 -10.09
C CYS A 36 7.07 -9.27 -10.87
N GLY A 37 6.33 -8.97 -11.95
CA GLY A 37 5.78 -9.95 -12.88
C GLY A 37 4.28 -10.19 -12.77
N ALA A 38 3.55 -9.58 -11.84
CA ALA A 38 2.10 -9.68 -11.73
C ALA A 38 1.36 -8.91 -12.85
N GLU A 39 0.13 -9.29 -13.14
CA GLU A 39 -0.84 -8.45 -13.86
C GLU A 39 -1.47 -7.49 -12.85
N SER A 40 -1.00 -6.23 -12.86
CA SER A 40 -1.39 -5.23 -11.88
C SER A 40 -2.38 -4.22 -12.46
N SER A 41 -3.41 -3.89 -11.69
CA SER A 41 -4.41 -2.87 -12.01
C SER A 41 -4.54 -1.89 -10.85
N LEU A 42 -4.81 -0.62 -11.18
CA LEU A 42 -5.08 0.41 -10.16
C LEU A 42 -6.51 0.95 -10.32
N LEU A 43 -7.30 0.89 -9.25
CA LEU A 43 -8.57 1.57 -9.10
C LEU A 43 -8.34 2.89 -8.37
N SER A 44 -8.53 3.99 -9.08
CA SER A 44 -8.25 5.35 -8.58
C SER A 44 -9.07 6.40 -9.33
N ALA A 45 -8.84 7.67 -9.01
CA ALA A 45 -9.34 8.79 -9.80
C ALA A 45 -8.26 9.87 -9.96
N ILE A 46 -8.31 10.53 -11.12
CA ILE A 46 -7.46 11.65 -11.51
C ILE A 46 -8.33 12.84 -11.94
N GLY A 47 -7.77 14.02 -11.92
CA GLY A 47 -8.41 15.21 -12.48
C GLY A 47 -8.42 15.22 -14.01
N ASN A 48 -9.17 16.14 -14.57
CA ASN A 48 -9.12 16.44 -15.99
C ASN A 48 -8.08 17.54 -16.25
N ASP A 49 -6.84 17.27 -15.86
CA ASP A 49 -5.68 18.17 -15.89
C ASP A 49 -4.43 17.44 -16.42
N SER A 50 -3.35 18.21 -16.65
CA SER A 50 -2.09 17.66 -17.18
C SER A 50 -1.45 16.61 -16.24
N LEU A 51 -1.54 16.81 -14.92
CA LEU A 51 -1.02 15.86 -13.93
C LEU A 51 -1.75 14.52 -14.01
N GLY A 52 -3.06 14.53 -14.29
CA GLY A 52 -3.85 13.32 -14.52
C GLY A 52 -3.44 12.58 -15.79
N ASP A 53 -3.22 13.31 -16.88
CA ASP A 53 -2.79 12.71 -18.14
C ASP A 53 -1.36 12.13 -18.04
N ASP A 54 -0.44 12.83 -17.35
CA ASP A 54 0.91 12.35 -17.04
C ASP A 54 0.89 11.13 -16.12
N ALA A 55 -0.02 11.08 -15.13
CA ALA A 55 -0.19 9.92 -14.27
C ALA A 55 -0.64 8.68 -15.06
N LEU A 56 -1.59 8.83 -15.98
CA LEU A 56 -2.00 7.72 -16.86
C LEU A 56 -0.86 7.22 -17.75
N LYS A 57 0.00 8.12 -18.21
CA LYS A 57 1.18 7.75 -18.98
C LYS A 57 2.16 6.98 -18.12
N ALA A 58 2.48 7.48 -16.91
CA ALA A 58 3.39 6.82 -15.98
C ALA A 58 2.91 5.40 -15.61
N LEU A 59 1.63 5.23 -15.30
CA LEU A 59 1.03 3.91 -15.00
C LEU A 59 1.22 2.93 -16.18
N ARG A 60 0.97 3.38 -17.42
CA ARG A 60 1.20 2.54 -18.61
C ARG A 60 2.67 2.19 -18.79
N ASP A 61 3.57 3.14 -18.55
CA ASP A 61 5.02 2.93 -18.66
C ASP A 61 5.52 1.94 -17.58
N PHE A 62 4.85 1.85 -16.43
CA PHE A 62 5.07 0.82 -15.40
C PHE A 62 4.37 -0.52 -15.70
N GLY A 63 3.58 -0.61 -16.77
CA GLY A 63 2.82 -1.81 -17.13
C GLY A 63 1.57 -2.05 -16.25
N VAL A 64 1.08 -1.00 -15.57
CA VAL A 64 -0.13 -1.06 -14.74
C VAL A 64 -1.36 -0.77 -15.59
N SER A 65 -2.38 -1.61 -15.49
CA SER A 65 -3.67 -1.37 -16.14
C SER A 65 -4.38 -0.16 -15.54
N THR A 66 -4.76 0.79 -16.40
CA THR A 66 -5.50 2.00 -16.05
C THR A 66 -7.01 1.87 -16.22
N LYS A 67 -7.50 0.66 -16.45
CA LYS A 67 -8.91 0.35 -16.74
C LYS A 67 -9.88 0.94 -15.72
N TYR A 68 -9.50 0.96 -14.44
CA TYR A 68 -10.31 1.47 -13.34
C TYR A 68 -9.85 2.86 -12.83
N VAL A 69 -8.99 3.55 -13.58
CA VAL A 69 -8.65 4.95 -13.26
C VAL A 69 -9.64 5.88 -13.94
N LYS A 70 -10.46 6.55 -13.14
CA LYS A 70 -11.54 7.42 -13.64
C LYS A 70 -11.15 8.89 -13.61
N LYS A 71 -11.71 9.69 -14.53
CA LYS A 71 -11.59 11.14 -14.48
C LYS A 71 -12.67 11.72 -13.56
N ALA A 72 -12.26 12.57 -12.62
CA ALA A 72 -13.10 13.32 -11.70
C ALA A 72 -13.14 14.80 -12.07
N THR A 73 -14.06 15.56 -11.48
CA THR A 73 -14.11 17.02 -11.62
C THR A 73 -13.11 17.73 -10.73
N GLN A 74 -12.65 17.04 -9.67
CA GLN A 74 -11.63 17.54 -8.75
C GLN A 74 -10.24 17.44 -9.39
N PRO A 75 -9.27 18.26 -8.98
CA PRO A 75 -7.90 18.19 -9.50
C PRO A 75 -7.21 16.88 -9.10
N THR A 76 -6.22 16.46 -9.89
CA THR A 76 -5.37 15.31 -9.55
C THR A 76 -4.71 15.52 -8.20
N GLY A 77 -4.51 14.43 -7.44
CA GLY A 77 -3.93 14.45 -6.11
C GLY A 77 -2.55 15.09 -6.06
N GLN A 78 -2.32 15.93 -5.07
CA GLN A 78 -1.06 16.63 -4.85
C GLN A 78 -0.68 16.62 -3.38
N CYS A 79 0.62 16.54 -3.13
CA CYS A 79 1.24 16.75 -1.84
C CYS A 79 2.27 17.88 -1.98
N ILE A 80 2.06 18.97 -1.29
CA ILE A 80 3.02 20.08 -1.31
C ILE A 80 4.14 19.78 -0.33
N VAL A 81 5.36 19.70 -0.83
CA VAL A 81 6.55 19.45 -0.04
C VAL A 81 7.30 20.75 0.17
N THR A 82 7.40 21.18 1.42
CA THR A 82 8.20 22.35 1.82
C THR A 82 9.40 21.88 2.64
N LEU A 83 10.51 22.57 2.50
CA LEU A 83 11.71 22.33 3.28
C LEU A 83 11.84 23.43 4.34
N ASP A 84 12.16 23.08 5.57
CA ASP A 84 12.51 24.05 6.59
C ASP A 84 13.97 24.57 6.43
N GLU A 85 14.40 25.42 7.34
CA GLU A 85 15.76 26.03 7.34
C GLU A 85 16.87 24.96 7.43
N ASN A 86 16.56 23.75 7.90
CA ASN A 86 17.49 22.61 8.01
C ASN A 86 17.31 21.61 6.87
N ALA A 87 16.58 21.97 5.80
CA ALA A 87 16.21 21.10 4.69
C ALA A 87 15.38 19.86 5.10
N VAL A 88 14.66 19.91 6.24
CA VAL A 88 13.75 18.85 6.66
C VAL A 88 12.43 19.00 5.91
N PRO A 89 11.95 17.95 5.20
CA PRO A 89 10.73 18.04 4.43
C PRO A 89 9.48 17.99 5.33
N SER A 90 8.51 18.85 5.01
CA SER A 90 7.14 18.79 5.53
C SER A 90 6.18 18.50 4.37
N TYR A 91 5.28 17.54 4.58
CA TYR A 91 4.36 17.02 3.58
C TYR A 91 2.93 17.47 3.88
N ASN A 92 2.34 18.25 2.99
CA ASN A 92 0.95 18.68 3.06
C ASN A 92 0.13 17.99 1.96
N VAL A 93 -0.54 16.92 2.30
CA VAL A 93 -1.40 16.15 1.38
C VAL A 93 -2.72 16.89 1.21
N LEU A 94 -2.93 17.48 0.03
CA LEU A 94 -4.11 18.30 -0.26
C LEU A 94 -5.40 17.47 -0.20
N ARG A 95 -6.49 18.09 0.26
CA ARG A 95 -7.84 17.52 0.31
C ARG A 95 -8.70 18.02 -0.84
N GLY A 96 -9.85 17.34 -1.08
CA GLY A 96 -10.77 17.73 -2.15
C GLY A 96 -10.21 17.46 -3.54
N VAL A 97 -9.36 16.46 -3.65
CA VAL A 97 -8.72 16.01 -4.88
C VAL A 97 -9.45 14.80 -5.50
N ALA A 98 -9.06 14.41 -6.70
CA ALA A 98 -9.74 13.38 -7.46
C ALA A 98 -9.85 12.04 -6.71
N TYR A 99 -8.75 11.54 -6.10
CA TYR A 99 -8.79 10.25 -5.40
C TYR A 99 -9.64 10.28 -4.09
N ASP A 100 -10.01 11.44 -3.57
CA ASP A 100 -11.00 11.56 -2.49
C ASP A 100 -12.43 11.27 -2.96
N ASN A 101 -12.64 11.17 -4.28
CA ASN A 101 -13.93 11.08 -4.97
C ASN A 101 -14.02 9.85 -5.90
N ILE A 102 -13.40 8.74 -5.55
CA ILE A 102 -13.52 7.49 -6.30
C ILE A 102 -14.95 6.95 -6.18
N VAL A 103 -15.60 6.76 -7.33
CA VAL A 103 -16.92 6.15 -7.41
C VAL A 103 -16.81 4.78 -8.07
N VAL A 104 -17.29 3.76 -7.38
CA VAL A 104 -17.41 2.39 -7.90
C VAL A 104 -18.88 2.12 -8.21
N THR A 105 -19.14 1.62 -9.42
CA THR A 105 -20.49 1.26 -9.89
C THR A 105 -20.69 -0.25 -9.82
N ASP A 106 -21.96 -0.70 -9.92
CA ASP A 106 -22.28 -2.14 -10.00
C ASP A 106 -21.63 -2.79 -11.23
N ALA A 107 -21.43 -2.04 -12.31
CA ALA A 107 -20.72 -2.50 -13.50
C ALA A 107 -19.23 -2.74 -13.20
N ASP A 108 -18.57 -1.84 -12.45
CA ASP A 108 -17.17 -2.03 -12.01
C ASP A 108 -17.04 -3.27 -11.11
N ILE A 109 -17.95 -3.46 -10.15
CA ILE A 109 -17.97 -4.63 -9.26
C ILE A 109 -18.10 -5.93 -10.06
N LYS A 110 -19.05 -5.95 -11.02
CA LYS A 110 -19.23 -7.11 -11.90
C LYS A 110 -17.95 -7.41 -12.69
N GLU A 111 -17.35 -6.40 -13.28
CA GLU A 111 -16.15 -6.53 -14.09
C GLU A 111 -14.93 -6.97 -13.26
N ILE A 112 -14.74 -6.44 -12.05
CA ILE A 112 -13.69 -6.86 -11.11
C ILE A 112 -13.84 -8.35 -10.77
N ASN A 113 -15.08 -8.81 -10.52
CA ASN A 113 -15.34 -10.24 -10.25
C ASN A 113 -15.09 -11.14 -11.49
N GLU A 114 -15.41 -10.67 -12.70
CA GLU A 114 -15.14 -11.40 -13.94
C GLU A 114 -13.64 -11.52 -14.24
N GLU A 115 -12.84 -10.50 -13.88
CA GLU A 115 -11.37 -10.50 -14.02
C GLU A 115 -10.67 -11.49 -13.07
N LYS A 116 -11.30 -11.86 -11.95
CA LYS A 116 -10.81 -12.82 -10.95
C LYS A 116 -9.43 -12.45 -10.41
N TYR A 117 -9.34 -11.28 -9.80
CA TYR A 117 -8.11 -10.87 -9.12
C TYR A 117 -7.77 -11.83 -7.97
N ASP A 118 -6.49 -12.17 -7.83
CA ASP A 118 -6.00 -13.00 -6.74
C ASP A 118 -5.93 -12.21 -5.42
N ALA A 119 -5.56 -10.95 -5.49
CA ALA A 119 -5.44 -10.10 -4.31
C ALA A 119 -5.94 -8.67 -4.51
N LEU A 120 -6.38 -8.07 -3.41
CA LEU A 120 -6.67 -6.64 -3.26
C LEU A 120 -5.64 -6.01 -2.33
N TYR A 121 -5.12 -4.84 -2.72
CA TYR A 121 -4.30 -3.97 -1.88
C TYR A 121 -5.00 -2.64 -1.61
N PHE A 122 -5.00 -2.18 -0.36
CA PHE A 122 -5.40 -0.83 0.02
C PHE A 122 -4.74 -0.39 1.34
N GLY A 123 -4.84 0.92 1.65
CA GLY A 123 -4.33 1.52 2.87
C GLY A 123 -5.36 2.37 3.60
N THR A 124 -4.91 3.18 4.55
CA THR A 124 -5.78 4.06 5.34
C THR A 124 -6.07 5.39 4.65
N LEU A 125 -5.11 5.97 3.92
CA LEU A 125 -5.22 7.30 3.31
C LEU A 125 -6.43 7.43 2.38
N ILE A 126 -6.66 6.43 1.53
CA ILE A 126 -7.79 6.43 0.59
C ILE A 126 -9.16 6.46 1.30
N GLN A 127 -9.20 6.13 2.58
CA GLN A 127 -10.43 6.08 3.37
C GLN A 127 -10.70 7.38 4.14
N ARG A 128 -9.88 8.43 3.97
CA ARG A 128 -10.02 9.70 4.71
C ARG A 128 -11.30 10.47 4.38
N GLU A 129 -11.80 10.33 3.14
CA GLU A 129 -13.05 10.97 2.69
C GLU A 129 -14.15 9.94 2.43
N THR A 130 -15.39 10.35 2.66
CA THR A 130 -16.57 9.44 2.67
C THR A 130 -16.80 8.74 1.35
N ILE A 131 -16.59 9.40 0.21
CA ILE A 131 -16.89 8.85 -1.12
C ILE A 131 -15.92 7.70 -1.41
N SER A 132 -14.62 7.94 -1.31
CA SER A 132 -13.61 6.90 -1.58
C SER A 132 -13.59 5.82 -0.50
N ARG A 133 -13.89 6.17 0.77
CA ARG A 133 -14.12 5.18 1.83
C ARG A 133 -15.25 4.21 1.47
N LYS A 134 -16.34 4.72 0.91
CA LYS A 134 -17.43 3.88 0.41
C LYS A 134 -16.96 2.98 -0.73
N ALA A 135 -16.20 3.52 -1.69
CA ALA A 135 -15.69 2.75 -2.81
C ALA A 135 -14.82 1.56 -2.36
N VAL A 136 -13.91 1.78 -1.39
CA VAL A 136 -13.11 0.69 -0.79
C VAL A 136 -14.01 -0.38 -0.19
N ARG A 137 -15.02 0.02 0.58
CA ARG A 137 -15.97 -0.92 1.21
C ARG A 137 -16.81 -1.67 0.21
N ASP A 138 -17.28 -1.00 -0.85
CA ASP A 138 -18.05 -1.64 -1.90
C ASP A 138 -17.23 -2.73 -2.60
N VAL A 139 -15.95 -2.47 -2.90
CA VAL A 139 -15.04 -3.46 -3.49
C VAL A 139 -14.79 -4.63 -2.52
N VAL A 140 -14.42 -4.34 -1.27
CA VAL A 140 -14.15 -5.38 -0.27
C VAL A 140 -15.38 -6.26 -0.01
N ASN A 141 -16.57 -5.68 0.04
CA ASN A 141 -17.79 -6.40 0.40
C ASN A 141 -18.44 -7.15 -0.76
N ASN A 142 -18.20 -6.73 -2.02
CA ASN A 142 -18.89 -7.25 -3.19
C ASN A 142 -18.00 -7.94 -4.22
N CYS A 143 -16.66 -7.92 -4.00
CA CYS A 143 -15.72 -8.64 -4.85
C CYS A 143 -15.02 -9.76 -4.07
N SER A 144 -14.60 -10.79 -4.80
CA SER A 144 -13.94 -11.96 -4.23
C SER A 144 -12.44 -11.92 -4.52
N PHE A 145 -11.64 -12.04 -3.46
CA PHE A 145 -10.17 -12.11 -3.51
C PHE A 145 -9.69 -13.30 -2.68
N LYS A 146 -8.58 -13.92 -3.08
CA LYS A 146 -7.94 -14.97 -2.26
C LYS A 146 -7.27 -14.34 -1.03
N GLU A 147 -6.65 -13.17 -1.24
CA GLU A 147 -6.00 -12.40 -0.18
C GLU A 147 -6.37 -10.91 -0.28
N ILE A 148 -6.47 -10.29 0.89
CA ILE A 148 -6.62 -8.85 1.04
C ILE A 148 -5.44 -8.37 1.88
N ILE A 149 -4.51 -7.64 1.24
CA ILE A 149 -3.40 -7.02 1.94
C ILE A 149 -3.74 -5.57 2.27
N CYS A 150 -3.66 -5.23 3.54
CA CYS A 150 -3.71 -3.84 3.98
C CYS A 150 -2.32 -3.40 4.45
N ASP A 151 -1.78 -2.37 3.79
CA ASP A 151 -0.65 -1.60 4.28
C ASP A 151 -1.19 -0.42 5.06
N VAL A 152 -0.97 -0.38 6.38
CA VAL A 152 -1.59 0.63 7.25
C VAL A 152 -1.19 2.03 6.82
N ASN A 153 0.08 2.25 6.56
CA ASN A 153 0.68 3.46 5.98
C ASN A 153 0.04 4.76 6.49
N LEU A 154 0.15 4.98 7.80
CA LEU A 154 -0.49 6.09 8.49
C LEU A 154 0.13 7.43 8.08
N ARG A 155 -0.69 8.31 7.51
CA ARG A 155 -0.28 9.68 7.20
C ARG A 155 -0.97 10.65 8.15
N PRO A 156 -0.25 11.56 8.82
CA PRO A 156 -0.84 12.50 9.77
C PRO A 156 -2.10 13.19 9.21
N ASN A 157 -3.16 13.26 10.00
CA ASN A 157 -4.46 13.83 9.65
C ASN A 157 -5.20 13.15 8.48
N CYS A 158 -4.77 11.96 8.04
CA CYS A 158 -5.37 11.25 6.90
C CYS A 158 -5.97 9.88 7.27
N TYR A 159 -6.07 9.56 8.55
CA TYR A 159 -6.70 8.34 9.07
C TYR A 159 -7.57 8.65 10.28
N ASP A 160 -8.47 7.76 10.59
CA ASP A 160 -9.31 7.78 11.79
C ASP A 160 -9.52 6.34 12.30
N LYS A 161 -10.17 6.22 13.47
CA LYS A 161 -10.49 4.92 14.05
C LYS A 161 -11.26 4.03 13.08
N VAL A 162 -12.17 4.60 12.31
CA VAL A 162 -13.05 3.86 11.38
C VAL A 162 -12.25 3.24 10.22
N SER A 163 -11.27 3.97 9.68
CA SER A 163 -10.40 3.47 8.61
C SER A 163 -9.44 2.39 9.11
N VAL A 164 -8.83 2.61 10.29
CA VAL A 164 -7.90 1.65 10.91
C VAL A 164 -8.63 0.35 11.28
N GLU A 165 -9.77 0.44 11.98
CA GLU A 165 -10.56 -0.75 12.32
C GLU A 165 -11.04 -1.51 11.09
N PHE A 166 -11.37 -0.82 10.00
CA PHE A 166 -11.78 -1.47 8.77
C PHE A 166 -10.63 -2.27 8.16
N CYS A 167 -9.41 -1.71 8.13
CA CYS A 167 -8.21 -2.44 7.70
C CYS A 167 -8.01 -3.72 8.53
N LEU A 168 -8.03 -3.61 9.86
CA LEU A 168 -7.82 -4.73 10.76
C LEU A 168 -8.89 -5.84 10.62
N LYS A 169 -10.16 -5.44 10.38
CA LYS A 169 -11.30 -6.37 10.26
C LYS A 169 -11.42 -7.06 8.90
N THR A 170 -10.73 -6.55 7.86
CA THR A 170 -10.89 -7.06 6.49
C THR A 170 -9.63 -7.67 5.90
N ALA A 171 -8.44 -7.21 6.32
CA ALA A 171 -7.18 -7.74 5.82
C ALA A 171 -7.00 -9.22 6.18
N THR A 172 -6.53 -10.02 5.23
CA THR A 172 -5.98 -11.36 5.49
C THR A 172 -4.47 -11.29 5.74
N ILE A 173 -3.83 -10.29 5.16
CA ILE A 173 -2.42 -9.95 5.34
C ILE A 173 -2.33 -8.50 5.78
N LEU A 174 -1.77 -8.25 6.96
CA LEU A 174 -1.56 -6.91 7.48
C LEU A 174 -0.07 -6.57 7.38
N LYS A 175 0.24 -5.42 6.80
CA LYS A 175 1.58 -4.82 6.88
C LYS A 175 1.51 -3.54 7.69
N VAL A 176 2.44 -3.38 8.62
CA VAL A 176 2.59 -2.21 9.49
C VAL A 176 4.08 -1.96 9.75
N SER A 177 4.50 -0.72 9.90
CA SER A 177 5.83 -0.42 10.42
C SER A 177 5.83 -0.41 11.94
N ILE A 178 6.98 -0.65 12.55
CA ILE A 178 7.10 -0.63 14.00
C ILE A 178 6.80 0.77 14.58
N GLU A 179 7.05 1.82 13.81
CA GLU A 179 6.74 3.20 14.20
C GLU A 179 5.24 3.49 14.19
N GLU A 180 4.49 2.80 13.32
CA GLU A 180 3.03 2.95 13.22
C GLU A 180 2.28 2.12 14.26
N GLU A 181 2.89 1.06 14.77
CA GLU A 181 2.26 0.09 15.65
C GLU A 181 1.60 0.73 16.89
N PRO A 182 2.22 1.67 17.62
CA PRO A 182 1.57 2.29 18.78
C PRO A 182 0.26 3.01 18.44
N ILE A 183 0.19 3.64 17.26
CA ILE A 183 -1.02 4.31 16.77
C ILE A 183 -2.05 3.26 16.37
N LEU A 184 -1.66 2.23 15.62
CA LEU A 184 -2.51 1.11 15.26
C LEU A 184 -3.13 0.47 16.50
N ARG A 185 -2.34 0.22 17.54
CA ARG A 185 -2.78 -0.34 18.82
C ARG A 185 -3.82 0.52 19.51
N SER A 186 -3.61 1.84 19.51
CA SER A 186 -4.54 2.78 20.18
C SER A 186 -5.94 2.74 19.58
N PHE A 187 -6.07 2.43 18.30
CA PHE A 187 -7.35 2.30 17.61
C PHE A 187 -7.84 0.85 17.55
N GLY A 188 -6.92 -0.10 17.38
CA GLY A 188 -7.23 -1.51 17.16
C GLY A 188 -7.64 -2.26 18.44
N GLY A 189 -7.29 -1.75 19.63
CA GLY A 189 -7.74 -2.34 20.90
C GLY A 189 -7.16 -3.73 21.20
N TYR A 190 -6.07 -4.15 20.55
CA TYR A 190 -5.33 -5.35 20.91
C TYR A 190 -4.27 -5.03 21.97
N SER A 191 -3.90 -6.04 22.77
CA SER A 191 -3.04 -5.85 23.94
C SER A 191 -1.95 -6.91 23.96
N PRO A 192 -0.75 -6.61 23.45
CA PRO A 192 0.41 -7.47 23.62
C PRO A 192 0.82 -7.53 25.12
N ILE A 193 1.46 -8.61 25.53
CA ILE A 193 1.83 -8.89 26.92
C ILE A 193 3.13 -8.18 27.27
N ASP A 194 4.16 -8.33 26.44
CA ASP A 194 5.53 -7.83 26.69
C ASP A 194 6.02 -6.80 25.66
N ASN A 195 5.19 -6.46 24.67
CA ASN A 195 5.51 -5.55 23.57
C ASN A 195 6.70 -6.00 22.68
N SER A 196 7.09 -7.27 22.73
CA SER A 196 7.97 -7.83 21.71
C SER A 196 7.28 -7.84 20.35
N ILE A 197 8.05 -7.90 19.28
CA ILE A 197 7.50 -7.93 17.90
C ILE A 197 6.65 -9.19 17.71
N GLU A 198 7.11 -10.29 18.26
CA GLU A 198 6.45 -11.59 18.27
C GLU A 198 5.08 -11.52 18.97
N ASP A 199 5.06 -10.92 20.15
CA ASP A 199 3.83 -10.79 20.92
C ASP A 199 2.83 -9.80 20.30
N ILE A 200 3.32 -8.70 19.71
CA ILE A 200 2.50 -7.77 18.93
C ILE A 200 1.79 -8.49 17.78
N ALA A 201 2.53 -9.26 16.98
CA ALA A 201 1.97 -9.97 15.83
C ALA A 201 0.95 -11.04 16.25
N ARG A 202 1.25 -11.80 17.31
CA ARG A 202 0.33 -12.79 17.90
C ARG A 202 -0.92 -12.13 18.48
N ALA A 203 -0.78 -11.00 19.18
CA ALA A 203 -1.91 -10.26 19.75
C ALA A 203 -2.85 -9.72 18.67
N LEU A 204 -2.30 -9.25 17.53
CA LEU A 204 -3.07 -8.85 16.36
C LEU A 204 -3.88 -10.01 15.80
N CYS A 205 -3.25 -11.15 15.50
CA CYS A 205 -3.95 -12.33 14.96
C CYS A 205 -4.98 -12.91 15.94
N LYS A 206 -4.70 -12.84 17.25
CA LYS A 206 -5.66 -13.26 18.28
C LYS A 206 -6.89 -12.36 18.37
N SER A 207 -6.71 -11.07 18.16
CA SER A 207 -7.79 -10.08 18.20
C SER A 207 -8.60 -10.01 16.91
N TYR A 208 -7.98 -10.37 15.78
CA TYR A 208 -8.56 -10.30 14.44
C TYR A 208 -8.38 -11.63 13.71
N ASN A 209 -9.36 -12.52 13.85
CA ASN A 209 -9.32 -13.89 13.30
C ASN A 209 -9.25 -13.99 11.77
N ASN A 210 -9.49 -12.86 11.06
CA ASN A 210 -9.30 -12.77 9.61
C ASN A 210 -7.82 -12.65 9.22
N LEU A 211 -6.95 -12.17 10.13
CA LEU A 211 -5.53 -12.04 9.85
C LEU A 211 -4.87 -13.43 9.82
N LYS A 212 -4.34 -13.78 8.67
CA LYS A 212 -3.54 -14.99 8.45
C LYS A 212 -2.05 -14.71 8.64
N ILE A 213 -1.61 -13.54 8.17
CA ILE A 213 -0.20 -13.12 8.21
C ILE A 213 -0.12 -11.67 8.66
N VAL A 214 0.78 -11.41 9.60
CA VAL A 214 1.16 -10.04 10.03
C VAL A 214 2.62 -9.82 9.66
N ILE A 215 2.90 -8.73 8.96
CA ILE A 215 4.24 -8.30 8.56
C ILE A 215 4.55 -7.00 9.29
N ILE A 216 5.65 -6.97 10.05
CA ILE A 216 6.14 -5.78 10.75
C ILE A 216 7.48 -5.39 10.13
N THR A 217 7.55 -4.20 9.52
CA THR A 217 8.80 -3.67 8.99
C THR A 217 9.53 -2.86 10.07
N LEU A 218 10.87 -3.02 10.14
CA LEU A 218 11.74 -2.50 11.19
C LEU A 218 12.77 -1.49 10.64
N GLY A 219 12.48 -0.90 9.48
CA GLY A 219 13.39 0.00 8.80
C GLY A 219 14.73 -0.68 8.46
N LYS A 220 15.84 -0.10 8.93
CA LYS A 220 17.18 -0.63 8.71
C LYS A 220 17.43 -2.00 9.37
N ASP A 221 16.67 -2.35 10.38
CA ASP A 221 16.82 -3.60 11.12
C ASP A 221 16.09 -4.77 10.42
N GLY A 222 15.40 -4.49 9.30
CA GLY A 222 14.79 -5.51 8.45
C GLY A 222 13.30 -5.65 8.63
N SER A 223 12.81 -6.88 8.74
CA SER A 223 11.38 -7.17 8.85
C SER A 223 11.12 -8.48 9.56
N TYR A 224 9.93 -8.58 10.13
CA TYR A 224 9.39 -9.75 10.80
C TYR A 224 8.04 -10.13 10.18
N ALA A 225 7.75 -11.41 10.07
CA ALA A 225 6.44 -11.91 9.68
C ALA A 225 5.99 -13.05 10.60
N TYR A 226 4.72 -13.04 10.97
CA TYR A 226 4.07 -14.12 11.69
C TYR A 226 2.97 -14.73 10.83
N ASP A 227 3.04 -16.03 10.62
CA ASP A 227 2.01 -16.83 9.95
C ASP A 227 1.15 -17.55 11.01
N ALA A 228 -0.06 -17.02 11.24
CA ALA A 228 -0.98 -17.59 12.21
C ALA A 228 -1.58 -18.95 11.79
N ARG A 229 -1.48 -19.33 10.52
CA ARG A 229 -1.98 -20.61 10.01
C ARG A 229 -1.18 -21.79 10.52
N ASP A 230 0.15 -21.61 10.63
CA ASP A 230 1.11 -22.63 11.01
C ASP A 230 1.82 -22.32 12.33
N ASP A 231 1.48 -21.20 13.00
CA ASP A 231 2.14 -20.66 14.20
C ASP A 231 3.66 -20.51 13.98
N LYS A 232 4.06 -19.90 12.87
CA LYS A 232 5.47 -19.74 12.48
C LYS A 232 5.89 -18.28 12.38
N GLU A 233 7.12 -18.04 12.72
CA GLU A 233 7.79 -16.75 12.72
C GLU A 233 8.92 -16.74 11.70
N TYR A 234 9.10 -15.59 11.07
CA TYR A 234 10.11 -15.36 10.04
C TYR A 234 10.75 -14.01 10.24
N THR A 235 12.07 -13.94 10.17
CA THR A 235 12.84 -12.71 10.25
C THR A 235 13.70 -12.55 9.00
N GLN A 236 13.85 -11.32 8.54
CA GLN A 236 14.71 -10.99 7.41
C GLN A 236 15.44 -9.68 7.71
N CYS A 237 16.77 -9.72 7.71
CA CYS A 237 17.57 -8.50 7.78
C CYS A 237 17.36 -7.63 6.55
N SER A 238 17.56 -6.32 6.68
CA SER A 238 17.60 -5.42 5.53
C SER A 238 18.70 -5.84 4.56
N ILE A 239 18.52 -5.58 3.28
CA ILE A 239 19.50 -5.86 2.22
C ILE A 239 19.85 -4.54 1.54
N GLY A 240 21.15 -4.29 1.38
CA GLY A 240 21.71 -3.06 0.80
C GLY A 240 22.24 -2.09 1.84
N ASP A 241 23.38 -1.47 1.51
CA ASP A 241 24.13 -0.60 2.43
C ASP A 241 23.97 0.89 2.09
N THR A 242 23.37 1.22 0.94
CA THR A 242 23.23 2.59 0.47
C THR A 242 21.78 3.03 0.60
N VAL A 243 21.56 4.11 1.33
CA VAL A 243 20.22 4.74 1.46
C VAL A 243 20.30 6.16 0.88
N VAL A 244 19.65 6.36 -0.26
CA VAL A 244 19.50 7.67 -0.92
C VAL A 244 18.12 8.27 -0.57
N SER A 245 17.08 7.45 -0.60
CA SER A 245 15.71 7.84 -0.26
C SER A 245 14.96 6.65 0.33
N THR A 246 14.08 6.89 1.31
CA THR A 246 13.20 5.86 1.86
C THR A 246 11.81 5.84 1.22
N VAL A 247 11.57 6.75 0.27
CA VAL A 247 10.28 6.84 -0.44
C VAL A 247 10.08 5.60 -1.31
N GLY A 248 8.92 4.95 -1.19
CA GLY A 248 8.60 3.74 -1.94
C GLY A 248 9.15 2.43 -1.35
N ALA A 249 9.99 2.48 -0.30
CA ALA A 249 10.55 1.28 0.32
C ALA A 249 9.47 0.32 0.84
N GLY A 250 8.49 0.84 1.58
CA GLY A 250 7.37 0.06 2.12
C GLY A 250 6.49 -0.52 1.02
N ASP A 251 6.20 0.29 -0.01
CA ASP A 251 5.34 -0.08 -1.13
C ASP A 251 5.98 -1.19 -1.97
N SER A 252 7.28 -1.04 -2.28
CA SER A 252 8.06 -2.03 -3.04
C SER A 252 8.23 -3.34 -2.27
N PHE A 253 8.47 -3.26 -0.94
CA PHE A 253 8.49 -4.43 -0.06
C PHE A 253 7.16 -5.19 -0.13
N ALA A 254 6.03 -4.49 0.08
CA ALA A 254 4.70 -5.12 0.06
C ALA A 254 4.38 -5.76 -1.30
N ALA A 255 4.71 -5.08 -2.41
CA ALA A 255 4.48 -5.56 -3.76
C ALA A 255 5.30 -6.82 -4.08
N ALA A 256 6.60 -6.80 -3.80
CA ALA A 256 7.49 -7.93 -4.03
C ALA A 256 7.11 -9.13 -3.16
N TRP A 257 6.78 -8.89 -1.87
CA TRP A 257 6.33 -9.92 -0.95
C TRP A 257 5.06 -10.59 -1.44
N LEU A 258 4.02 -9.80 -1.75
CA LEU A 258 2.72 -10.33 -2.18
C LEU A 258 2.81 -11.08 -3.50
N THR A 259 3.53 -10.53 -4.48
CA THR A 259 3.71 -11.19 -5.78
C THR A 259 4.35 -12.56 -5.62
N CYS A 260 5.44 -12.64 -4.85
CA CYS A 260 6.15 -13.86 -4.53
C CYS A 260 5.25 -14.87 -3.77
N PHE A 261 4.44 -14.39 -2.82
CA PHE A 261 3.50 -15.21 -2.06
C PHE A 261 2.39 -15.80 -2.94
N LEU A 262 1.82 -15.01 -3.85
CA LEU A 262 0.79 -15.46 -4.80
C LEU A 262 1.33 -16.48 -5.84
N GLU A 263 2.64 -16.48 -6.07
CA GLU A 263 3.31 -17.50 -6.87
C GLU A 263 3.52 -18.83 -6.11
N GLY A 264 3.09 -18.91 -4.85
CA GLY A 264 3.18 -20.10 -4.01
C GLY A 264 4.58 -20.33 -3.41
N GLN A 265 5.41 -19.30 -3.36
CA GLN A 265 6.72 -19.40 -2.73
C GLN A 265 6.61 -19.43 -1.20
N PRO A 266 7.55 -20.08 -0.49
CA PRO A 266 7.59 -20.06 0.97
C PRO A 266 7.81 -18.63 1.51
N ILE A 267 7.31 -18.36 2.72
CA ILE A 267 7.37 -17.01 3.33
C ILE A 267 8.79 -16.50 3.45
N GLU A 268 9.76 -17.34 3.76
CA GLU A 268 11.18 -16.96 3.80
C GLU A 268 11.67 -16.37 2.47
N ALA A 269 11.27 -17.01 1.36
CA ALA A 269 11.63 -16.53 0.02
C ALA A 269 10.92 -15.19 -0.29
N CYS A 270 9.67 -15.04 0.14
CA CYS A 270 8.91 -13.80 0.00
C CYS A 270 9.56 -12.66 0.79
N MET A 271 9.97 -12.91 2.04
CA MET A 271 10.67 -11.94 2.90
C MET A 271 12.00 -11.51 2.29
N LYS A 272 12.79 -12.48 1.82
CA LYS A 272 14.07 -12.20 1.15
C LYS A 272 13.88 -11.37 -0.11
N LYS A 273 12.94 -11.76 -0.99
CA LYS A 273 12.64 -11.03 -2.23
C LYS A 273 12.18 -9.60 -1.95
N ALA A 274 11.33 -9.41 -0.94
CA ALA A 274 10.86 -8.10 -0.50
C ALA A 274 12.02 -7.22 -0.01
N ALA A 275 12.94 -7.78 0.78
CA ALA A 275 14.13 -7.07 1.26
C ALA A 275 15.09 -6.69 0.11
N GLU A 276 15.29 -7.58 -0.88
CA GLU A 276 16.11 -7.30 -2.07
C GLU A 276 15.54 -6.12 -2.87
N ILE A 277 14.24 -6.14 -3.16
CA ILE A 277 13.58 -5.08 -3.95
C ILE A 277 13.54 -3.77 -3.18
N SER A 278 13.16 -3.77 -1.90
CA SER A 278 13.15 -2.54 -1.11
C SER A 278 14.55 -1.96 -0.91
N GLY A 279 15.56 -2.82 -0.72
CA GLY A 279 16.96 -2.41 -0.66
C GLY A 279 17.46 -1.78 -1.96
N PHE A 280 17.02 -2.29 -3.11
CA PHE A 280 17.30 -1.66 -4.40
C PHE A 280 16.60 -0.28 -4.49
N VAL A 281 15.33 -0.19 -4.11
CA VAL A 281 14.55 1.06 -4.19
C VAL A 281 15.18 2.16 -3.33
N VAL A 282 15.57 1.86 -2.09
CA VAL A 282 16.17 2.90 -1.20
C VAL A 282 17.51 3.43 -1.67
N ALA A 283 18.18 2.74 -2.58
CA ALA A 283 19.42 3.21 -3.23
C ALA A 283 19.17 4.22 -4.37
N HIS A 284 17.91 4.56 -4.65
CA HIS A 284 17.50 5.48 -5.72
C HIS A 284 16.70 6.65 -5.17
N THR A 285 16.55 7.71 -5.98
CA THR A 285 15.76 8.90 -5.63
C THR A 285 14.28 8.71 -5.94
N GLU A 286 13.97 7.88 -6.93
CA GLU A 286 12.62 7.59 -7.38
C GLU A 286 11.96 6.51 -6.52
N ALA A 287 10.67 6.69 -6.22
CA ALA A 287 9.87 5.67 -5.53
C ALA A 287 9.70 4.38 -6.34
N VAL A 288 9.76 4.49 -7.68
CA VAL A 288 9.68 3.36 -8.63
C VAL A 288 10.81 3.45 -9.63
N PRO A 289 12.06 3.09 -9.24
CA PRO A 289 13.18 3.01 -10.17
C PRO A 289 12.99 1.82 -11.14
N LYS A 290 13.65 1.89 -12.30
CA LYS A 290 13.64 0.78 -13.26
C LYS A 290 14.62 -0.31 -12.81
N TYR A 291 14.18 -1.57 -12.75
CA TYR A 291 14.98 -2.78 -12.48
C TYR A 291 14.53 -3.97 -13.34
#